data_f6bf64f327498ece5affab8aa8e427fd
#
_entry.id   f6bf64f327498ece5affab8aa8e427fd
#
_cell.length_a   1.000
_cell.length_b   1.000
_cell.length_c   1.000
_cell.angle_alpha   90.00
_cell.angle_beta   90.00
_cell.angle_gamma   90.00
#
_symmetry.space_group_name_H-M   'P 1'
#
loop_
_entity.id
_entity.type
_entity.pdbx_description
1 polymer ?
#
loop_
_entity_poly.entity_id
_entity_poly.type
_entity_poly.pdbx_seq_one_letter_code
_entity_poly.pdbx_strand_id
1 'polypeptide(L)'
;MTTQLTAPDPQPVPAPLALLGGTFDPPHIGHLVLAECARLQFGAQTVRFLPAGDPYKKSGTTGLPTANGQQPTAATDRLAMLRLALAGNPHFAIDDREIRRPGPSFTVDTLEELHAEGHTNLILILGADALADLPTWKHPARIFELATIAVAPKPWQPTESQPPSAAGSGEGQGVRARRTEQINMPPLAISSTLIRARVANGLPVRYLVPDAVIAYIATHNLYAK
;
A
#
# COMPACT_ATOMS: atom_id res chain seq x y z
N MET A 1 -10.78 -57.15 6.37
CA MET A 1 -11.47 -55.82 6.31
C MET A 1 -10.44 -54.75 6.41
N THR A 2 -10.10 -54.15 5.25
CA THR A 2 -9.05 -53.12 5.18
C THR A 2 -9.75 -51.75 5.22
N THR A 3 -9.64 -51.06 6.34
CA THR A 3 -10.18 -49.71 6.50
C THR A 3 -9.31 -48.75 5.69
N GLN A 4 -9.80 -48.25 4.57
CA GLN A 4 -9.16 -47.15 3.84
C GLN A 4 -9.31 -45.87 4.67
N LEU A 5 -8.18 -45.34 5.16
CA LEU A 5 -8.12 -43.99 5.68
C LEU A 5 -8.24 -43.02 4.50
N THR A 6 -9.41 -42.43 4.35
CA THR A 6 -9.60 -41.29 3.43
C THR A 6 -8.81 -40.09 3.99
N ALA A 7 -7.90 -39.53 3.17
CA ALA A 7 -7.25 -38.27 3.52
C ALA A 7 -8.33 -37.21 3.76
N PRO A 8 -8.16 -36.31 4.77
CA PRO A 8 -9.11 -35.23 4.98
C PRO A 8 -9.16 -34.32 3.75
N ASP A 9 -10.39 -33.94 3.36
CA ASP A 9 -10.61 -32.98 2.29
C ASP A 9 -9.78 -31.71 2.55
N PRO A 10 -9.09 -31.17 1.54
CA PRO A 10 -8.33 -29.93 1.70
C PRO A 10 -9.30 -28.81 2.11
N GLN A 11 -9.07 -28.25 3.31
CA GLN A 11 -9.86 -27.12 3.80
C GLN A 11 -9.73 -25.96 2.79
N PRO A 12 -10.82 -25.26 2.46
CA PRO A 12 -10.78 -24.15 1.54
C PRO A 12 -9.80 -23.08 2.05
N VAL A 13 -8.85 -22.71 1.21
CA VAL A 13 -7.91 -21.62 1.53
C VAL A 13 -8.72 -20.34 1.74
N PRO A 14 -8.58 -19.65 2.88
CA PRO A 14 -9.29 -18.41 3.11
C PRO A 14 -9.04 -17.40 2.00
N ALA A 15 -10.08 -16.66 1.57
CA ALA A 15 -9.93 -15.61 0.60
C ALA A 15 -8.85 -14.61 1.08
N PRO A 16 -7.96 -14.15 0.19
CA PRO A 16 -6.89 -13.25 0.59
C PRO A 16 -7.44 -11.89 1.04
N LEU A 17 -6.80 -11.31 2.06
CA LEU A 17 -7.00 -9.94 2.48
C LEU A 17 -5.85 -9.09 1.94
N ALA A 18 -6.15 -8.17 1.03
CA ALA A 18 -5.16 -7.25 0.49
C ALA A 18 -5.04 -5.99 1.35
N LEU A 19 -3.80 -5.54 1.57
CA LEU A 19 -3.46 -4.43 2.45
C LEU A 19 -2.61 -3.43 1.67
N LEU A 20 -3.04 -2.18 1.61
CA LEU A 20 -2.27 -1.09 1.01
C LEU A 20 -1.91 -0.07 2.09
N GLY A 21 -0.66 -0.15 2.56
CA GLY A 21 -0.11 0.81 3.50
C GLY A 21 0.35 2.10 2.82
N GLY A 22 0.22 3.22 3.50
CA GLY A 22 0.72 4.48 2.96
C GLY A 22 0.48 5.68 3.87
N THR A 23 1.17 6.77 3.57
CA THR A 23 0.91 8.04 4.24
C THR A 23 -0.38 8.68 3.74
N PHE A 24 -0.70 8.50 2.45
CA PHE A 24 -1.87 9.07 1.77
C PHE A 24 -1.98 10.59 1.95
N ASP A 25 -0.94 11.31 1.57
CA ASP A 25 -0.77 12.74 1.81
C ASP A 25 -0.59 13.56 0.51
N PRO A 26 -1.63 13.71 -0.35
CA PRO A 26 -2.97 13.12 -0.29
C PRO A 26 -3.06 11.73 -0.93
N PRO A 27 -4.17 10.98 -0.74
CA PRO A 27 -4.52 9.85 -1.58
C PRO A 27 -4.76 10.32 -3.03
N HIS A 28 -4.45 9.48 -4.01
CA HIS A 28 -4.54 9.85 -5.43
C HIS A 28 -4.95 8.66 -6.31
N ILE A 29 -5.30 8.95 -7.56
CA ILE A 29 -5.77 7.93 -8.52
C ILE A 29 -4.79 6.76 -8.64
N GLY A 30 -3.49 7.00 -8.59
CA GLY A 30 -2.49 5.93 -8.61
C GLY A 30 -2.65 4.91 -7.48
N HIS A 31 -3.03 5.33 -6.28
CA HIS A 31 -3.33 4.41 -5.17
C HIS A 31 -4.59 3.58 -5.44
N LEU A 32 -5.63 4.19 -6.01
CA LEU A 32 -6.91 3.53 -6.27
C LEU A 32 -6.77 2.48 -7.37
N VAL A 33 -6.08 2.82 -8.46
CA VAL A 33 -5.80 1.88 -9.56
C VAL A 33 -4.92 0.73 -9.08
N LEU A 34 -3.88 1.02 -8.31
CA LEU A 34 -3.01 0.00 -7.73
C LEU A 34 -3.80 -0.99 -6.86
N ALA A 35 -4.65 -0.48 -5.98
CA ALA A 35 -5.49 -1.29 -5.10
C ALA A 35 -6.45 -2.18 -5.91
N GLU A 36 -7.10 -1.65 -6.95
CA GLU A 36 -8.06 -2.41 -7.76
C GLU A 36 -7.36 -3.48 -8.61
N CYS A 37 -6.21 -3.16 -9.22
CA CYS A 37 -5.42 -4.14 -9.97
C CYS A 37 -4.94 -5.27 -9.06
N ALA A 38 -4.44 -4.96 -7.87
CA ALA A 38 -4.04 -5.97 -6.90
C ALA A 38 -5.23 -6.82 -6.44
N ARG A 39 -6.37 -6.19 -6.12
CA ARG A 39 -7.59 -6.89 -5.72
C ARG A 39 -7.99 -7.97 -6.73
N LEU A 40 -8.05 -7.59 -8.01
CA LEU A 40 -8.45 -8.48 -9.10
C LEU A 40 -7.40 -9.59 -9.32
N GLN A 41 -6.12 -9.23 -9.38
CA GLN A 41 -5.04 -10.17 -9.66
C GLN A 41 -4.90 -11.26 -8.59
N PHE A 42 -5.07 -10.89 -7.32
CA PHE A 42 -4.92 -11.83 -6.20
C PHE A 42 -6.24 -12.43 -5.72
N GLY A 43 -7.37 -12.09 -6.35
CA GLY A 43 -8.69 -12.60 -5.97
C GLY A 43 -9.15 -12.13 -4.58
N ALA A 44 -8.67 -10.97 -4.12
CA ALA A 44 -9.09 -10.42 -2.85
C ALA A 44 -10.51 -9.83 -2.94
N GLN A 45 -11.33 -10.10 -1.95
CA GLN A 45 -12.68 -9.51 -1.88
C GLN A 45 -12.62 -8.02 -1.53
N THR A 46 -11.68 -7.66 -0.67
CA THR A 46 -11.52 -6.30 -0.15
C THR A 46 -10.04 -5.93 -0.08
N VAL A 47 -9.75 -4.66 -0.39
CA VAL A 47 -8.47 -4.03 -0.07
C VAL A 47 -8.66 -3.12 1.13
N ARG A 48 -7.89 -3.36 2.21
CA ARG A 48 -7.83 -2.46 3.36
C ARG A 48 -6.70 -1.45 3.16
N PHE A 49 -7.05 -0.17 3.16
CA PHE A 49 -6.10 0.93 3.17
C PHE A 49 -5.68 1.21 4.60
N LEU A 50 -4.37 1.17 4.86
CA LEU A 50 -3.75 1.36 6.17
C LEU A 50 -3.04 2.72 6.20
N PRO A 51 -3.73 3.81 6.59
CA PRO A 51 -3.07 5.11 6.72
C PRO A 51 -2.14 5.10 7.93
N ALA A 52 -0.86 5.38 7.71
CA ALA A 52 0.14 5.46 8.77
C ALA A 52 -0.21 6.57 9.77
N GLY A 53 -0.18 6.26 11.07
CA GLY A 53 -0.38 7.23 12.14
C GLY A 53 0.81 8.17 12.22
N ASP A 54 1.94 7.65 12.70
CA ASP A 54 3.25 8.31 12.66
C ASP A 54 4.15 7.60 11.64
N PRO A 55 4.27 8.14 10.41
CA PRO A 55 5.12 7.55 9.39
C PRO A 55 6.60 7.86 9.68
N TYR A 56 7.19 7.14 10.63
CA TYR A 56 8.52 7.38 11.22
C TYR A 56 9.64 7.63 10.21
N LYS A 57 9.56 7.05 9.00
CA LYS A 57 10.52 7.30 7.92
C LYS A 57 10.33 8.64 7.22
N LYS A 58 9.15 9.25 7.38
CA LYS A 58 8.83 10.56 6.81
C LYS A 58 8.76 11.67 7.86
N SER A 59 8.49 11.31 9.11
CA SER A 59 8.47 12.26 10.24
C SER A 59 9.84 12.40 10.90
N GLY A 60 10.76 11.44 10.66
CA GLY A 60 11.99 11.29 11.42
C GLY A 60 11.68 11.09 12.91
N THR A 61 11.85 9.90 13.46
CA THR A 61 11.62 9.60 14.91
C THR A 61 12.44 10.49 15.84
N THR A 62 13.26 11.36 15.29
CA THR A 62 14.12 12.33 15.99
C THR A 62 13.62 13.77 15.86
N GLY A 63 12.41 13.99 15.33
CA GLY A 63 11.91 15.36 15.09
C GLY A 63 12.60 16.08 13.92
N LEU A 64 13.45 15.38 13.17
CA LEU A 64 14.09 15.95 11.98
C LEU A 64 13.07 15.99 10.83
N PRO A 65 12.99 17.11 10.08
CA PRO A 65 12.13 17.21 8.93
C PRO A 65 12.48 16.15 7.87
N THR A 66 11.46 15.71 7.11
CA THR A 66 11.66 14.88 5.91
C THR A 66 12.70 15.52 4.99
N ALA A 67 13.26 14.78 4.03
CA ALA A 67 14.25 15.26 3.07
C ALA A 67 13.88 16.62 2.39
N ASN A 68 12.63 17.06 2.47
CA ASN A 68 12.12 18.34 1.98
C ASN A 68 11.65 19.30 3.09
N GLY A 69 11.98 19.04 4.36
CA GLY A 69 11.67 19.94 5.48
C GLY A 69 10.21 20.06 5.90
N GLN A 70 9.29 19.29 5.29
CA GLN A 70 7.87 19.39 5.57
C GLN A 70 7.38 18.19 6.40
N GLN A 71 6.69 18.47 7.50
CA GLN A 71 5.95 17.45 8.27
C GLN A 71 4.76 16.96 7.42
N PRO A 72 4.42 15.66 7.51
CA PRO A 72 3.19 15.15 6.89
C PRO A 72 1.97 15.91 7.41
N THR A 73 0.94 16.07 6.57
CA THR A 73 -0.36 16.58 6.98
C THR A 73 -0.91 15.77 8.15
N ALA A 74 -1.66 16.40 9.05
CA ALA A 74 -2.23 15.76 10.23
C ALA A 74 -2.94 14.43 9.87
N ALA A 75 -2.81 13.42 10.71
CA ALA A 75 -3.40 12.10 10.46
C ALA A 75 -4.93 12.17 10.26
N THR A 76 -5.58 13.10 10.94
CA THR A 76 -7.03 13.38 10.81
C THR A 76 -7.41 13.83 9.40
N ASP A 77 -6.63 14.75 8.81
CA ASP A 77 -6.90 15.25 7.45
C ASP A 77 -6.58 14.17 6.41
N ARG A 78 -5.49 13.42 6.60
CA ARG A 78 -5.14 12.30 5.70
C ARG A 78 -6.21 11.22 5.72
N LEU A 79 -6.76 10.90 6.90
CA LEU A 79 -7.87 9.95 7.06
C LEU A 79 -9.17 10.49 6.42
N ALA A 80 -9.48 11.78 6.58
CA ALA A 80 -10.64 12.40 5.97
C ALA A 80 -10.54 12.36 4.43
N MET A 81 -9.40 12.75 3.87
CA MET A 81 -9.14 12.65 2.42
C MET A 81 -9.23 11.22 1.91
N LEU A 82 -8.74 10.25 2.69
CA LEU A 82 -8.80 8.84 2.31
C LEU A 82 -10.26 8.34 2.30
N ARG A 83 -11.08 8.68 3.28
CA ARG A 83 -12.52 8.38 3.27
C ARG A 83 -13.22 8.92 2.03
N LEU A 84 -12.93 10.15 1.67
CA LEU A 84 -13.47 10.77 0.45
C LEU A 84 -12.98 10.08 -0.82
N ALA A 85 -11.71 9.67 -0.87
CA ALA A 85 -11.13 8.99 -2.02
C ALA A 85 -11.73 7.60 -2.26
N LEU A 86 -12.11 6.89 -1.19
CA LEU A 86 -12.63 5.52 -1.27
C LEU A 86 -14.16 5.46 -1.36
N ALA A 87 -14.84 6.60 -1.19
CA ALA A 87 -16.30 6.66 -1.22
C ALA A 87 -16.85 6.08 -2.53
N GLY A 88 -17.85 5.22 -2.41
CA GLY A 88 -18.52 4.59 -3.56
C GLY A 88 -17.89 3.31 -4.09
N ASN A 89 -16.72 2.89 -3.60
CA ASN A 89 -16.17 1.57 -3.94
C ASN A 89 -16.41 0.57 -2.79
N PRO A 90 -17.30 -0.43 -2.96
CA PRO A 90 -17.64 -1.39 -1.92
C PRO A 90 -16.50 -2.37 -1.59
N HIS A 91 -15.48 -2.44 -2.44
CA HIS A 91 -14.33 -3.32 -2.26
C HIS A 91 -13.17 -2.67 -1.51
N PHE A 92 -13.28 -1.37 -1.20
CA PHE A 92 -12.26 -0.63 -0.47
C PHE A 92 -12.71 -0.32 0.96
N ALA A 93 -11.88 -0.62 1.91
CA ALA A 93 -12.11 -0.33 3.32
C ALA A 93 -10.92 0.40 3.92
N ILE A 94 -11.16 1.13 4.99
CA ILE A 94 -10.09 1.76 5.78
C ILE A 94 -9.91 0.97 7.05
N ASP A 95 -8.65 0.68 7.36
CA ASP A 95 -8.25 0.17 8.66
C ASP A 95 -7.34 1.23 9.31
N ASP A 96 -7.87 1.95 10.27
CA ASP A 96 -7.21 3.09 10.91
C ASP A 96 -6.41 2.71 12.17
N ARG A 97 -6.13 1.40 12.36
CA ARG A 97 -5.40 0.89 13.55
C ARG A 97 -4.06 1.58 13.78
N GLU A 98 -3.32 1.90 12.71
CA GLU A 98 -2.04 2.58 12.83
C GLU A 98 -2.18 4.04 13.29
N ILE A 99 -3.29 4.71 12.94
CA ILE A 99 -3.60 6.06 13.46
C ILE A 99 -3.97 6.01 14.94
N ARG A 100 -4.70 4.96 15.36
CA ARG A 100 -5.13 4.80 16.75
C ARG A 100 -4.02 4.30 17.67
N ARG A 101 -3.01 3.63 17.11
CA ARG A 101 -1.86 3.10 17.86
C ARG A 101 -0.92 4.26 18.22
N PRO A 102 -0.55 4.45 19.49
CA PRO A 102 0.45 5.45 19.87
C PRO A 102 1.83 5.05 19.37
N GLY A 103 2.61 6.05 18.92
CA GLY A 103 3.98 5.87 18.47
C GLY A 103 4.12 5.49 16.99
N PRO A 104 5.32 5.06 16.58
CA PRO A 104 5.63 4.77 15.18
C PRO A 104 4.80 3.64 14.58
N SER A 105 4.37 3.80 13.33
CA SER A 105 3.63 2.77 12.58
C SER A 105 4.61 1.78 11.96
N PHE A 106 4.65 0.56 12.47
CA PHE A 106 5.44 -0.52 11.88
C PHE A 106 4.53 -1.56 11.23
N THR A 107 4.79 -1.84 9.95
CA THR A 107 4.02 -2.81 9.16
C THR A 107 3.95 -4.19 9.79
N VAL A 108 5.06 -4.67 10.37
CA VAL A 108 5.09 -6.00 11.02
C VAL A 108 4.09 -6.10 12.15
N ASP A 109 3.94 -5.06 12.99
CA ASP A 109 3.02 -5.07 14.13
C ASP A 109 1.56 -5.15 13.64
N THR A 110 1.25 -4.45 12.54
CA THR A 110 -0.06 -4.50 11.87
C THR A 110 -0.37 -5.88 11.27
N LEU A 111 0.63 -6.52 10.65
CA LEU A 111 0.47 -7.86 10.09
C LEU A 111 0.28 -8.91 11.19
N GLU A 112 0.98 -8.80 12.32
CA GLU A 112 0.84 -9.69 13.48
C GLU A 112 -0.55 -9.57 14.13
N GLU A 113 -1.05 -8.34 14.30
CA GLU A 113 -2.41 -8.10 14.78
C GLU A 113 -3.46 -8.76 13.86
N LEU A 114 -3.36 -8.54 12.54
CA LEU A 114 -4.27 -9.14 11.57
C LEU A 114 -4.19 -10.67 11.57
N HIS A 115 -2.98 -11.22 11.72
CA HIS A 115 -2.79 -12.66 11.83
C HIS A 115 -3.44 -13.23 13.10
N ALA A 116 -3.31 -12.52 14.24
CA ALA A 116 -3.97 -12.88 15.50
C ALA A 116 -5.50 -12.78 15.41
N GLU A 117 -6.03 -11.90 14.55
CA GLU A 117 -7.46 -11.80 14.22
C GLU A 117 -7.95 -12.95 13.30
N GLY A 118 -7.06 -13.85 12.87
CA GLY A 118 -7.39 -15.01 12.02
C GLY A 118 -7.18 -14.79 10.52
N HIS A 119 -6.65 -13.65 10.10
CA HIS A 119 -6.31 -13.38 8.70
C HIS A 119 -4.95 -14.01 8.34
N THR A 120 -4.96 -15.26 7.88
CA THR A 120 -3.72 -16.01 7.57
C THR A 120 -3.26 -15.90 6.12
N ASN A 121 -4.10 -15.38 5.22
CA ASN A 121 -3.79 -15.16 3.81
C ASN A 121 -3.72 -13.66 3.51
N LEU A 122 -2.59 -13.04 3.84
CA LEU A 122 -2.38 -11.60 3.70
C LEU A 122 -1.57 -11.27 2.44
N ILE A 123 -2.01 -10.26 1.70
CA ILE A 123 -1.29 -9.67 0.55
C ILE A 123 -0.91 -8.24 0.93
N LEU A 124 0.39 -7.97 1.09
CA LEU A 124 0.89 -6.61 1.35
C LEU A 124 1.28 -5.94 0.04
N ILE A 125 0.56 -4.90 -0.32
CA ILE A 125 0.77 -4.12 -1.55
C ILE A 125 1.80 -3.02 -1.27
N LEU A 126 2.90 -3.01 -2.03
CA LEU A 126 3.98 -2.03 -1.91
C LEU A 126 4.29 -1.37 -3.25
N GLY A 127 4.70 -0.12 -3.21
CA GLY A 127 5.40 0.50 -4.33
C GLY A 127 6.83 -0.05 -4.47
N ALA A 128 7.43 0.05 -5.66
CA ALA A 128 8.78 -0.43 -5.91
C ALA A 128 9.83 0.19 -4.96
N ASP A 129 9.69 1.47 -4.62
CA ASP A 129 10.61 2.14 -3.68
C ASP A 129 10.44 1.61 -2.25
N ALA A 130 9.21 1.31 -1.83
CA ALA A 130 8.93 0.71 -0.53
C ALA A 130 9.50 -0.71 -0.41
N LEU A 131 9.44 -1.49 -1.50
CA LEU A 131 10.07 -2.80 -1.56
C LEU A 131 11.60 -2.69 -1.44
N ALA A 132 12.23 -1.76 -2.17
CA ALA A 132 13.67 -1.54 -2.09
C ALA A 132 14.12 -1.16 -0.66
N ASP A 133 13.28 -0.44 0.07
CA ASP A 133 13.52 0.01 1.43
C ASP A 133 13.12 -1.03 2.51
N LEU A 134 12.36 -2.07 2.15
CA LEU A 134 11.84 -3.08 3.07
C LEU A 134 12.93 -3.77 3.92
N PRO A 135 14.16 -4.05 3.42
CA PRO A 135 15.23 -4.60 4.27
C PRO A 135 15.60 -3.74 5.48
N THR A 136 15.27 -2.46 5.48
CA THR A 136 15.53 -1.52 6.59
C THR A 136 14.34 -1.39 7.56
N TRP A 137 13.23 -2.09 7.29
CA TRP A 137 12.05 -2.04 8.15
C TRP A 137 12.24 -2.90 9.41
N LYS A 138 11.36 -2.68 10.40
CA LYS A 138 11.33 -3.51 11.62
C LYS A 138 10.98 -4.95 11.24
N HIS A 139 11.83 -5.90 11.62
CA HIS A 139 11.64 -7.34 11.39
C HIS A 139 11.25 -7.74 9.96
N PRO A 140 12.08 -7.41 8.93
CA PRO A 140 11.69 -7.63 7.53
C PRO A 140 11.45 -9.10 7.18
N ALA A 141 12.20 -10.04 7.78
CA ALA A 141 11.97 -11.47 7.58
C ALA A 141 10.57 -11.90 8.02
N ARG A 142 10.09 -11.36 9.13
CA ARG A 142 8.76 -11.64 9.67
C ARG A 142 7.65 -11.14 8.76
N ILE A 143 7.83 -10.01 8.07
CA ILE A 143 6.88 -9.50 7.07
C ILE A 143 6.68 -10.53 5.95
N PHE A 144 7.76 -11.14 5.43
CA PHE A 144 7.68 -12.17 4.39
C PHE A 144 7.07 -13.50 4.87
N GLU A 145 7.11 -13.78 6.17
CA GLU A 145 6.44 -14.95 6.74
C GLU A 145 4.93 -14.75 6.84
N LEU A 146 4.50 -13.52 7.15
CA LEU A 146 3.11 -13.18 7.41
C LEU A 146 2.32 -12.83 6.15
N ALA A 147 2.97 -12.32 5.08
CA ALA A 147 2.29 -11.83 3.89
C ALA A 147 3.03 -12.15 2.60
N THR A 148 2.27 -12.36 1.54
CA THR A 148 2.78 -12.26 0.16
C THR A 148 2.96 -10.79 -0.19
N ILE A 149 4.10 -10.44 -0.78
CA ILE A 149 4.39 -9.05 -1.17
C ILE A 149 3.97 -8.84 -2.62
N ALA A 150 2.97 -8.00 -2.84
CA ALA A 150 2.52 -7.57 -4.16
C ALA A 150 3.14 -6.21 -4.50
N VAL A 151 3.87 -6.12 -5.61
CA VAL A 151 4.69 -4.93 -5.93
C VAL A 151 4.14 -4.18 -7.12
N ALA A 152 3.88 -2.88 -6.95
CA ALA A 152 3.60 -2.00 -8.05
C ALA A 152 4.83 -1.86 -8.96
N PRO A 153 4.67 -1.86 -10.29
CA PRO A 153 5.75 -1.56 -11.20
C PRO A 153 6.30 -0.15 -10.93
N LYS A 154 7.60 0.07 -11.22
CA LYS A 154 8.11 1.45 -11.23
C LYS A 154 7.31 2.27 -12.24
N PRO A 155 7.00 3.54 -11.93
CA PRO A 155 6.44 4.44 -12.93
C PRO A 155 7.31 4.42 -14.19
N TRP A 156 6.67 4.36 -15.35
CA TRP A 156 7.38 4.39 -16.62
C TRP A 156 8.31 5.62 -16.66
N GLN A 157 9.60 5.37 -16.75
CA GLN A 157 10.58 6.38 -17.11
C GLN A 157 10.87 6.16 -18.59
N PRO A 158 10.78 7.18 -19.46
CA PRO A 158 11.21 7.06 -20.85
C PRO A 158 12.72 6.79 -20.84
N THR A 159 13.10 5.54 -20.90
CA THR A 159 14.45 5.14 -21.27
C THR A 159 14.42 4.79 -22.72
N GLU A 160 15.31 5.41 -23.51
CA GLU A 160 15.57 4.97 -24.85
C GLU A 160 15.81 3.46 -24.84
N SER A 161 14.97 2.76 -25.61
CA SER A 161 15.10 1.35 -26.00
C SER A 161 15.42 0.32 -24.92
N GLN A 162 14.39 -0.20 -24.22
CA GLN A 162 14.41 -1.60 -23.77
C GLN A 162 13.14 -2.30 -24.25
N PRO A 163 13.27 -3.44 -24.98
CA PRO A 163 12.12 -4.27 -25.31
C PRO A 163 11.51 -4.90 -24.05
N PRO A 164 10.24 -5.29 -24.05
CA PRO A 164 9.60 -5.89 -22.88
C PRO A 164 10.37 -7.15 -22.45
N SER A 165 10.92 -7.12 -21.26
CA SER A 165 11.55 -8.28 -20.64
C SER A 165 10.49 -9.33 -20.36
N ALA A 166 10.62 -10.49 -20.98
CA ALA A 166 9.82 -11.66 -20.69
C ALA A 166 9.99 -12.06 -19.22
N ALA A 167 8.88 -12.42 -18.59
CA ALA A 167 8.83 -12.90 -17.22
C ALA A 167 9.85 -14.02 -16.99
N GLY A 168 10.88 -13.74 -16.22
CA GLY A 168 11.86 -14.72 -15.77
C GLY A 168 11.30 -15.51 -14.59
N SER A 169 10.87 -16.74 -14.83
CA SER A 169 10.67 -17.77 -13.81
C SER A 169 12.02 -18.22 -13.28
N GLY A 170 12.42 -17.70 -12.11
CA GLY A 170 13.60 -18.16 -11.40
C GLY A 170 13.22 -19.21 -10.35
N GLU A 171 13.39 -20.49 -10.70
CA GLU A 171 13.36 -21.58 -9.73
C GLU A 171 14.63 -21.57 -8.89
N GLY A 172 14.52 -21.38 -7.59
CA GLY A 172 15.55 -21.55 -6.60
C GLY A 172 15.02 -22.29 -5.38
N GLN A 173 15.50 -23.53 -5.20
CA GLN A 173 15.12 -24.43 -4.10
C GLN A 173 15.71 -23.98 -2.76
N GLY A 174 14.88 -24.10 -1.69
CA GLY A 174 15.35 -24.14 -0.31
C GLY A 174 15.14 -22.86 0.52
N VAL A 175 14.21 -22.93 1.47
CA VAL A 175 13.55 -21.94 2.31
C VAL A 175 12.31 -21.40 1.59
N ARG A 176 11.12 -21.45 2.23
CA ARG A 176 9.84 -20.95 1.65
C ARG A 176 10.11 -19.68 0.88
N ALA A 177 10.11 -19.79 -0.46
CA ALA A 177 10.49 -18.71 -1.36
C ALA A 177 9.75 -17.44 -0.95
N ARG A 178 10.48 -16.35 -0.69
CA ARG A 178 9.90 -15.05 -0.37
C ARG A 178 8.94 -14.71 -1.50
N ARG A 179 7.63 -14.82 -1.24
CA ARG A 179 6.62 -14.58 -2.27
C ARG A 179 6.55 -13.11 -2.57
N THR A 180 7.21 -12.72 -3.64
CA THR A 180 7.12 -11.36 -4.19
C THR A 180 6.55 -11.48 -5.59
N GLU A 181 5.42 -10.83 -5.84
CA GLU A 181 4.69 -10.90 -7.11
C GLU A 181 4.48 -9.50 -7.67
N GLN A 182 4.73 -9.32 -8.97
CA GLN A 182 4.49 -8.05 -9.65
C GLN A 182 3.00 -7.85 -9.91
N ILE A 183 2.51 -6.64 -9.64
CA ILE A 183 1.14 -6.25 -9.99
C ILE A 183 1.10 -5.79 -11.43
N ASN A 184 0.21 -6.40 -12.21
CA ASN A 184 -0.05 -5.98 -13.59
C ASN A 184 -1.01 -4.78 -13.58
N MET A 185 -0.46 -3.58 -13.75
CA MET A 185 -1.23 -2.34 -13.80
C MET A 185 -0.67 -1.39 -14.85
N PRO A 186 -1.49 -0.48 -15.41
CA PRO A 186 -0.99 0.56 -16.30
C PRO A 186 0.01 1.45 -15.56
N PRO A 187 1.11 1.87 -16.22
CA PRO A 187 2.09 2.75 -15.60
C PRO A 187 1.47 4.14 -15.35
N LEU A 188 1.42 4.54 -14.09
CA LEU A 188 0.89 5.84 -13.68
C LEU A 188 1.98 6.64 -12.93
N ALA A 189 2.46 7.70 -13.55
CA ALA A 189 3.44 8.61 -12.95
C ALA A 189 2.77 9.66 -12.06
N ILE A 190 1.98 9.21 -11.06
CA ILE A 190 1.28 10.06 -10.11
C ILE A 190 1.85 9.80 -8.71
N SER A 191 2.20 10.88 -7.99
CA SER A 191 2.66 10.79 -6.61
C SER A 191 2.07 11.90 -5.75
N SER A 192 1.95 11.66 -4.44
CA SER A 192 1.53 12.69 -3.48
C SER A 192 2.46 13.91 -3.51
N THR A 193 3.76 13.70 -3.71
CA THR A 193 4.74 14.80 -3.84
C THR A 193 4.45 15.69 -5.06
N LEU A 194 4.15 15.08 -6.21
CA LEU A 194 3.74 15.81 -7.40
C LEU A 194 2.48 16.65 -7.13
N ILE A 195 1.49 16.05 -6.46
CA ILE A 195 0.22 16.73 -6.17
C ILE A 195 0.44 17.92 -5.24
N ARG A 196 1.18 17.74 -4.14
CA ARG A 196 1.50 18.84 -3.21
C ARG A 196 2.24 19.97 -3.92
N ALA A 197 3.23 19.65 -4.76
CA ALA A 197 3.96 20.64 -5.52
C ALA A 197 3.06 21.42 -6.51
N ARG A 198 2.09 20.73 -7.16
CA ARG A 198 1.14 21.39 -8.05
C ARG A 198 0.23 22.35 -7.29
N VAL A 199 -0.35 21.93 -6.17
CA VAL A 199 -1.21 22.78 -5.32
C VAL A 199 -0.44 23.98 -4.83
N ALA A 200 0.78 23.81 -4.30
CA ALA A 200 1.64 24.91 -3.83
C ALA A 200 1.98 25.96 -4.92
N ASN A 201 1.91 25.57 -6.18
CA ASN A 201 2.14 26.45 -7.33
C ASN A 201 0.85 26.88 -8.05
N GLY A 202 -0.33 26.66 -7.44
CA GLY A 202 -1.61 27.05 -8.03
C GLY A 202 -2.00 26.25 -9.29
N LEU A 203 -1.35 25.11 -9.55
CA LEU A 203 -1.62 24.27 -10.71
C LEU A 203 -2.76 23.29 -10.45
N PRO A 204 -3.62 23.00 -11.44
CA PRO A 204 -4.75 22.08 -11.27
C PRO A 204 -4.28 20.65 -11.00
N VAL A 205 -5.00 19.94 -10.11
CA VAL A 205 -4.77 18.52 -9.77
C VAL A 205 -5.95 17.63 -10.16
N ARG A 206 -6.86 18.15 -10.99
CA ARG A 206 -8.00 17.41 -11.53
C ARG A 206 -7.51 16.17 -12.28
N TYR A 207 -8.19 15.05 -12.13
CA TYR A 207 -7.86 13.73 -12.66
C TYR A 207 -6.60 13.06 -12.05
N LEU A 208 -5.88 13.75 -11.18
CA LEU A 208 -4.80 13.14 -10.38
C LEU A 208 -5.30 12.66 -9.02
N VAL A 209 -6.31 13.34 -8.49
CA VAL A 209 -7.03 12.99 -7.25
C VAL A 209 -8.54 13.03 -7.49
N PRO A 210 -9.35 12.30 -6.70
CA PRO A 210 -10.81 12.40 -6.77
C PRO A 210 -11.31 13.82 -6.47
N ASP A 211 -12.40 14.25 -7.12
CA ASP A 211 -12.93 15.62 -6.98
C ASP A 211 -13.25 15.99 -5.52
N ALA A 212 -13.78 15.03 -4.73
CA ALA A 212 -14.04 15.25 -3.30
C ALA A 212 -12.76 15.54 -2.50
N VAL A 213 -11.63 14.92 -2.87
CA VAL A 213 -10.32 15.20 -2.26
C VAL A 213 -9.81 16.58 -2.67
N ILE A 214 -10.02 17.00 -3.93
CA ILE A 214 -9.70 18.37 -4.40
C ILE A 214 -10.45 19.40 -3.57
N ALA A 215 -11.76 19.21 -3.39
CA ALA A 215 -12.60 20.10 -2.59
C ALA A 215 -12.11 20.17 -1.14
N TYR A 216 -11.76 19.03 -0.53
CA TYR A 216 -11.22 18.99 0.82
C TYR A 216 -9.90 19.78 0.96
N ILE A 217 -8.96 19.55 0.05
CA ILE A 217 -7.66 20.28 0.00
C ILE A 217 -7.90 21.79 -0.06
N ALA A 218 -8.81 22.25 -0.93
CA ALA A 218 -9.13 23.67 -1.08
C ALA A 218 -9.78 24.26 0.16
N THR A 219 -10.77 23.57 0.74
CA THR A 219 -11.51 24.06 1.93
C THR A 219 -10.62 24.18 3.17
N HIS A 220 -9.64 23.28 3.32
CA HIS A 220 -8.75 23.25 4.49
C HIS A 220 -7.40 23.92 4.21
N ASN A 221 -7.23 24.58 3.06
CA ASN A 221 -5.99 25.25 2.64
C ASN A 221 -4.75 24.34 2.75
N LEU A 222 -4.91 23.03 2.49
CA LEU A 222 -3.80 22.09 2.55
C LEU A 222 -2.85 22.31 1.38
N TYR A 223 -1.55 22.19 1.65
CA TYR A 223 -0.47 22.29 0.66
C TYR A 223 -0.33 23.66 -0.02
N ALA A 224 -1.15 24.66 0.30
CA ALA A 224 -0.95 26.03 -0.16
C ALA A 224 0.32 26.65 0.47
N LYS A 225 0.96 27.60 -0.25
CA LYS A 225 2.06 28.39 0.30
C LYS A 225 1.55 29.51 1.16
#